data_71b0e7812c83e3d33bd7adb3470299bb
#
_entry.id   71b0e7812c83e3d33bd7adb3470299bb
#
_cell.length_a   1.000
_cell.length_b   1.000
_cell.length_c   1.000
_cell.angle_alpha   90.00
_cell.angle_beta   90.00
_cell.angle_gamma   90.00
#
_symmetry.space_group_name_H-M   'P 1'
#
loop_
_entity.id
_entity.type
_entity.pdbx_description
1 polymer ?
#
loop_
_entity_poly.entity_id
_entity_poly.type
_entity_poly.pdbx_seq_one_letter_code
_entity_poly.pdbx_strand_id
1 'polypeptide(L)'
;VIDKMVPRIIEHQSVYVDTITGATASSGAVRHAVIDALTKALEAGGSDASAISVFQKEIDKVTDVTETINTGVLVVGMGGSGTAAAMRAAEIMHGADPDNVQVLAIDKAGKYGGTSSHTTEMFAVNPPKFQQEHNKGKDYMDKAGMRQAWLEYTEGDAKMDIVDLLLDNSGRALDWLI
;
A
#
# COMPACT_ATOMS: atom_id res chain seq x y z
N VAL A 1 -14.08 -9.35 6.69
CA VAL A 1 -14.78 -8.12 6.26
C VAL A 1 -16.08 -7.95 7.03
N ILE A 2 -16.96 -8.95 7.02
CA ILE A 2 -18.27 -8.91 7.68
C ILE A 2 -18.12 -8.55 9.17
N ASP A 3 -17.26 -9.23 9.90
CA ASP A 3 -17.03 -9.06 11.35
C ASP A 3 -16.55 -7.64 11.73
N LYS A 4 -16.06 -6.85 10.77
CA LYS A 4 -15.62 -5.47 11.00
C LYS A 4 -16.58 -4.44 10.44
N MET A 5 -17.18 -4.71 9.29
CA MET A 5 -18.01 -3.74 8.57
C MET A 5 -19.44 -3.69 9.10
N VAL A 6 -20.05 -4.86 9.37
CA VAL A 6 -21.42 -4.92 9.86
C VAL A 6 -21.58 -4.22 11.22
N PRO A 7 -20.73 -4.43 12.23
CA PRO A 7 -20.81 -3.68 13.48
C PRO A 7 -20.76 -2.15 13.27
N ARG A 8 -19.90 -1.66 12.37
CA ARG A 8 -19.82 -0.22 12.06
C ARG A 8 -21.09 0.31 11.41
N ILE A 9 -21.68 -0.46 10.48
CA ILE A 9 -22.97 -0.10 9.86
C ILE A 9 -24.05 0.03 10.93
N ILE A 10 -24.11 -0.90 11.87
CA ILE A 10 -25.07 -0.89 12.98
C ILE A 10 -24.83 0.30 13.92
N GLU A 11 -23.59 0.53 14.30
CA GLU A 11 -23.19 1.63 15.20
C GLU A 11 -23.55 3.00 14.64
N HIS A 12 -23.20 3.23 13.37
CA HIS A 12 -23.43 4.51 12.71
C HIS A 12 -24.80 4.64 12.04
N GLN A 13 -25.58 3.56 11.99
CA GLN A 13 -26.85 3.50 11.24
C GLN A 13 -26.67 4.02 9.80
N SER A 14 -25.54 3.67 9.19
CA SER A 14 -25.17 4.10 7.84
C SER A 14 -24.42 3.01 7.09
N VAL A 15 -24.73 2.86 5.81
CA VAL A 15 -23.98 1.98 4.89
C VAL A 15 -22.70 2.62 4.35
N TYR A 16 -22.48 3.92 4.60
CA TYR A 16 -21.30 4.67 4.15
C TYR A 16 -20.12 4.60 5.12
N VAL A 17 -20.03 3.52 5.90
CA VAL A 17 -18.83 3.22 6.67
C VAL A 17 -17.62 2.98 5.76
N ASP A 18 -16.42 3.24 6.28
CA ASP A 18 -15.18 2.99 5.56
C ASP A 18 -15.02 1.53 5.13
N THR A 19 -14.47 1.33 3.93
CA THR A 19 -14.10 -0.01 3.45
C THR A 19 -12.93 -0.58 4.27
N ILE A 20 -12.86 -1.90 4.33
CA ILE A 20 -11.74 -2.58 4.97
C ILE A 20 -10.53 -2.55 4.02
N THR A 21 -9.40 -2.06 4.52
CA THR A 21 -8.14 -1.99 3.78
C THR A 21 -7.74 -3.38 3.26
N GLY A 22 -7.38 -3.44 1.98
CA GLY A 22 -7.04 -4.69 1.29
C GLY A 22 -8.25 -5.54 0.88
N ALA A 23 -9.49 -5.10 1.16
CA ALA A 23 -10.70 -5.84 0.84
C ALA A 23 -11.81 -4.94 0.26
N THR A 24 -11.46 -4.01 -0.61
CA THR A 24 -12.38 -3.00 -1.17
C THR A 24 -13.54 -3.62 -1.93
N ALA A 25 -13.27 -4.61 -2.78
CA ALA A 25 -14.31 -5.31 -3.55
C ALA A 25 -15.29 -6.05 -2.61
N SER A 26 -14.77 -6.81 -1.63
CA SER A 26 -15.60 -7.50 -0.64
C SER A 26 -16.39 -6.53 0.23
N SER A 27 -15.82 -5.37 0.58
CA SER A 27 -16.51 -4.32 1.32
C SER A 27 -17.65 -3.72 0.49
N GLY A 28 -17.44 -3.52 -0.80
CA GLY A 28 -18.48 -3.10 -1.75
C GLY A 28 -19.62 -4.11 -1.80
N ALA A 29 -19.31 -5.40 -1.90
CA ALA A 29 -20.31 -6.46 -1.91
C ALA A 29 -21.17 -6.49 -0.63
N VAL A 30 -20.53 -6.36 0.55
CA VAL A 30 -21.25 -6.26 1.83
C VAL A 30 -22.17 -5.04 1.85
N ARG A 31 -21.68 -3.89 1.42
CA ARG A 31 -22.48 -2.66 1.34
C ARG A 31 -23.72 -2.83 0.47
N HIS A 32 -23.56 -3.37 -0.73
CA HIS A 32 -24.67 -3.60 -1.65
C HIS A 32 -25.69 -4.61 -1.09
N ALA A 33 -25.23 -5.70 -0.48
CA ALA A 33 -26.10 -6.67 0.16
C ALA A 33 -26.95 -6.06 1.30
N VAL A 34 -26.33 -5.20 2.12
CA VAL A 34 -27.03 -4.49 3.19
C VAL A 34 -28.04 -3.49 2.65
N ILE A 35 -27.69 -2.73 1.59
CA ILE A 35 -28.63 -1.82 0.92
C ILE A 35 -29.84 -2.58 0.39
N ASP A 36 -29.61 -3.68 -0.33
CA ASP A 36 -30.71 -4.51 -0.89
C ASP A 36 -31.62 -5.06 0.22
N ALA A 37 -31.03 -5.58 1.29
CA ALA A 37 -31.80 -6.11 2.41
C ALA A 37 -32.62 -5.04 3.13
N LEU A 38 -32.04 -3.87 3.39
CA LEU A 38 -32.75 -2.74 4.01
C LEU A 38 -33.84 -2.18 3.11
N THR A 39 -33.60 -2.05 1.80
CA THR A 39 -34.63 -1.62 0.84
C THR A 39 -35.83 -2.55 0.86
N LYS A 40 -35.60 -3.86 0.79
CA LYS A 40 -36.69 -4.88 0.85
C LYS A 40 -37.44 -4.84 2.20
N ALA A 41 -36.72 -4.64 3.29
CA ALA A 41 -37.35 -4.53 4.61
C ALA A 41 -38.24 -3.28 4.74
N LEU A 42 -37.76 -2.14 4.19
CA LEU A 42 -38.55 -0.89 4.15
C LEU A 42 -39.81 -1.03 3.31
N GLU A 43 -39.71 -1.62 2.11
CA GLU A 43 -40.85 -1.89 1.23
C GLU A 43 -41.86 -2.84 1.90
N ALA A 44 -41.38 -3.92 2.52
CA ALA A 44 -42.24 -4.84 3.26
C ALA A 44 -42.95 -4.17 4.46
N GLY A 45 -42.32 -3.14 5.03
CA GLY A 45 -42.90 -2.29 6.08
C GLY A 45 -43.83 -1.19 5.57
N GLY A 46 -44.09 -1.13 4.23
CA GLY A 46 -44.98 -0.15 3.59
C GLY A 46 -44.32 1.21 3.29
N SER A 47 -42.99 1.31 3.37
CA SER A 47 -42.24 2.50 2.99
C SER A 47 -41.90 2.49 1.52
N ASP A 48 -41.66 3.66 0.92
CA ASP A 48 -41.07 3.77 -0.42
C ASP A 48 -39.59 3.37 -0.44
N ALA A 49 -39.11 2.80 -1.56
CA ALA A 49 -37.73 2.39 -1.72
C ALA A 49 -36.72 3.54 -1.46
N SER A 50 -37.11 4.79 -1.73
CA SER A 50 -36.26 5.98 -1.46
C SER A 50 -35.99 6.20 0.03
N ALA A 51 -36.75 5.57 0.92
CA ALA A 51 -36.50 5.64 2.36
C ALA A 51 -35.15 5.06 2.78
N ILE A 52 -34.50 4.28 1.92
CA ILE A 52 -33.11 3.79 2.12
C ILE A 52 -32.11 4.95 2.35
N SER A 53 -32.40 6.13 1.85
CA SER A 53 -31.57 7.33 2.04
C SER A 53 -31.31 7.67 3.50
N VAL A 54 -32.17 7.25 4.41
CA VAL A 54 -31.96 7.40 5.86
C VAL A 54 -30.71 6.68 6.34
N PHE A 55 -30.35 5.56 5.68
CA PHE A 55 -29.15 4.76 5.98
C PHE A 55 -27.97 5.07 5.04
N GLN A 56 -28.09 6.06 4.18
CA GLN A 56 -27.06 6.52 3.26
C GLN A 56 -26.47 7.87 3.67
N LYS A 57 -26.39 8.11 4.97
CA LYS A 57 -25.81 9.33 5.51
C LYS A 57 -24.31 9.26 5.53
N GLU A 58 -23.64 10.34 5.19
CA GLU A 58 -22.22 10.48 5.46
C GLU A 58 -21.98 10.47 6.98
N ILE A 59 -20.91 9.83 7.38
CA ILE A 59 -20.50 9.78 8.78
C ILE A 59 -19.59 10.97 9.02
N ASP A 60 -19.91 11.76 10.04
CA ASP A 60 -19.08 12.88 10.44
C ASP A 60 -17.68 12.38 10.81
N LYS A 61 -16.69 12.94 10.13
CA LYS A 61 -15.30 12.64 10.43
C LYS A 61 -14.86 13.43 11.65
N VAL A 62 -14.18 12.76 12.56
CA VAL A 62 -13.49 13.46 13.65
C VAL A 62 -12.41 14.34 13.03
N THR A 63 -12.57 15.65 13.16
CA THR A 63 -11.65 16.66 12.60
C THR A 63 -10.82 17.35 13.68
N ASP A 64 -11.10 17.07 14.93
CA ASP A 64 -10.36 17.67 16.04
C ASP A 64 -8.93 17.15 16.09
N VAL A 65 -7.99 18.08 16.14
CA VAL A 65 -6.57 17.73 16.33
C VAL A 65 -6.38 17.36 17.80
N THR A 66 -6.10 16.09 18.05
CA THR A 66 -5.87 15.58 19.40
C THR A 66 -4.39 15.58 19.80
N GLU A 67 -3.50 15.53 18.80
CA GLU A 67 -2.04 15.52 19.00
C GLU A 67 -1.33 16.20 17.84
N THR A 68 -0.22 16.87 18.12
CA THR A 68 0.69 17.42 17.11
C THR A 68 2.09 16.87 17.35
N ILE A 69 2.65 16.18 16.36
CA ILE A 69 4.00 15.61 16.41
C ILE A 69 4.87 16.36 15.41
N ASN A 70 6.00 16.91 15.89
CA ASN A 70 7.01 17.52 15.03
C ASN A 70 8.07 16.48 14.66
N THR A 71 8.44 16.43 13.39
CA THR A 71 9.46 15.50 12.87
C THR A 71 10.23 16.14 11.73
N GLY A 72 11.48 15.72 11.54
CA GLY A 72 12.31 16.17 10.40
C GLY A 72 11.88 15.55 9.08
N VAL A 73 11.42 14.30 9.10
CA VAL A 73 10.91 13.57 7.94
C VAL A 73 9.61 12.87 8.29
N LEU A 74 8.57 13.12 7.50
CA LEU A 74 7.29 12.41 7.59
C LEU A 74 7.14 11.49 6.37
N VAL A 75 6.94 10.20 6.63
CA VAL A 75 6.62 9.21 5.60
C VAL A 75 5.16 8.78 5.75
N VAL A 76 4.35 8.98 4.72
CA VAL A 76 2.92 8.63 4.70
C VAL A 76 2.70 7.40 3.83
N GLY A 77 2.31 6.31 4.46
CA GLY A 77 2.14 4.99 3.84
C GLY A 77 3.36 4.10 4.01
N MET A 78 3.21 2.98 4.72
CA MET A 78 4.26 2.02 5.04
C MET A 78 4.16 0.75 4.19
N GLY A 79 3.87 0.90 2.89
CA GLY A 79 4.10 -0.12 1.88
C GLY A 79 5.60 -0.30 1.60
N GLY A 80 5.98 -1.11 0.62
CA GLY A 80 7.40 -1.37 0.28
C GLY A 80 8.22 -0.09 0.10
N SER A 81 7.71 0.86 -0.68
CA SER A 81 8.41 2.14 -0.93
C SER A 81 8.51 3.02 0.32
N GLY A 82 7.43 3.12 1.11
CA GLY A 82 7.43 3.93 2.32
C GLY A 82 8.35 3.35 3.39
N THR A 83 8.35 2.03 3.55
CA THR A 83 9.27 1.35 4.48
C THR A 83 10.72 1.62 4.09
N ALA A 84 11.08 1.46 2.81
CA ALA A 84 12.42 1.74 2.31
C ALA A 84 12.81 3.23 2.50
N ALA A 85 11.89 4.15 2.22
CA ALA A 85 12.11 5.58 2.41
C ALA A 85 12.35 5.94 3.88
N ALA A 86 11.54 5.41 4.80
CA ALA A 86 11.68 5.63 6.23
C ALA A 86 13.01 5.08 6.77
N MET A 87 13.37 3.85 6.38
CA MET A 87 14.64 3.23 6.74
C MET A 87 15.82 4.06 6.23
N ARG A 88 15.80 4.46 4.97
CA ARG A 88 16.90 5.23 4.39
C ARG A 88 17.03 6.62 5.01
N ALA A 89 15.93 7.28 5.31
CA ALA A 89 15.95 8.55 6.02
C ALA A 89 16.56 8.39 7.42
N ALA A 90 16.15 7.36 8.16
CA ALA A 90 16.70 7.07 9.48
C ALA A 90 18.20 6.75 9.45
N GLU A 91 18.67 5.96 8.49
CA GLU A 91 20.09 5.67 8.31
C GLU A 91 20.93 6.94 8.07
N ILE A 92 20.45 7.82 7.18
CA ILE A 92 21.14 9.06 6.85
C ILE A 92 21.18 9.99 8.07
N MET A 93 20.06 10.15 8.77
CA MET A 93 20.00 10.98 9.97
C MET A 93 20.87 10.43 11.09
N HIS A 94 20.81 9.12 11.34
CA HIS A 94 21.66 8.45 12.32
C HIS A 94 23.16 8.60 11.98
N GLY A 95 23.54 8.50 10.71
CA GLY A 95 24.92 8.72 10.27
C GLY A 95 25.41 10.16 10.46
N ALA A 96 24.49 11.14 10.42
CA ALA A 96 24.80 12.55 10.64
C ALA A 96 24.82 12.90 12.14
N ASP A 97 23.81 12.44 12.88
CA ASP A 97 23.65 12.66 14.32
C ASP A 97 22.83 11.51 14.93
N PRO A 98 23.51 10.53 15.58
CA PRO A 98 22.84 9.35 16.13
C PRO A 98 21.79 9.66 17.21
N ASP A 99 21.94 10.77 17.91
CA ASP A 99 21.07 11.16 19.01
C ASP A 99 19.85 11.97 18.53
N ASN A 100 19.78 12.32 17.23
CA ASN A 100 18.74 13.17 16.67
C ASN A 100 18.10 12.59 15.41
N VAL A 101 17.65 11.34 15.48
CA VAL A 101 16.91 10.69 14.39
C VAL A 101 15.43 11.04 14.48
N GLN A 102 14.96 11.94 13.62
CA GLN A 102 13.59 12.44 13.61
C GLN A 102 12.85 11.98 12.34
N VAL A 103 12.46 10.71 12.32
CA VAL A 103 11.64 10.13 11.24
C VAL A 103 10.34 9.61 11.82
N LEU A 104 9.22 10.13 11.34
CA LEU A 104 7.90 9.63 11.64
C LEU A 104 7.32 8.92 10.41
N ALA A 105 6.90 7.69 10.57
CA ALA A 105 6.22 6.93 9.52
C ALA A 105 4.81 6.56 9.97
N ILE A 106 3.82 6.89 9.15
CA ILE A 106 2.41 6.64 9.43
C ILE A 106 1.75 5.81 8.33
N ASP A 107 0.84 4.92 8.71
CA ASP A 107 0.03 4.14 7.80
C ASP A 107 -1.40 4.00 8.34
N LYS A 108 -2.38 3.92 7.44
CA LYS A 108 -3.77 3.67 7.86
C LYS A 108 -4.02 2.22 8.28
N ALA A 109 -3.16 1.29 7.90
CA ALA A 109 -3.23 -0.11 8.30
C ALA A 109 -2.53 -0.33 9.65
N GLY A 110 -3.01 -1.31 10.42
CA GLY A 110 -2.36 -1.72 11.68
C GLY A 110 -1.06 -2.51 11.50
N LYS A 111 -0.56 -2.64 10.26
CA LYS A 111 0.68 -3.35 9.90
C LYS A 111 1.38 -2.61 8.76
N TYR A 112 2.70 -2.59 8.81
CA TYR A 112 3.53 -2.12 7.71
C TYR A 112 3.69 -3.19 6.61
N GLY A 113 4.24 -2.82 5.46
CA GLY A 113 4.54 -3.70 4.33
C GLY A 113 3.54 -3.60 3.18
N GLY A 114 2.25 -3.31 3.45
CA GLY A 114 1.23 -3.20 2.41
C GLY A 114 1.17 -4.44 1.51
N THR A 115 1.02 -4.26 0.22
CA THR A 115 1.01 -5.36 -0.78
C THR A 115 2.37 -6.09 -0.83
N SER A 116 3.48 -5.40 -0.55
CA SER A 116 4.82 -6.00 -0.56
C SER A 116 4.99 -7.09 0.50
N SER A 117 4.18 -7.10 1.57
CA SER A 117 4.20 -8.17 2.57
C SER A 117 3.71 -9.52 2.07
N HIS A 118 3.09 -9.57 0.89
CA HIS A 118 2.59 -10.78 0.25
C HIS A 118 3.50 -11.30 -0.86
N THR A 119 4.61 -10.61 -1.16
CA THR A 119 5.58 -11.05 -2.16
C THR A 119 6.52 -12.09 -1.55
N THR A 120 6.86 -13.09 -2.35
CA THR A 120 7.79 -14.17 -1.97
C THR A 120 9.15 -14.03 -2.66
N GLU A 121 9.24 -13.13 -3.64
CA GLU A 121 10.42 -12.98 -4.48
C GLU A 121 10.77 -11.50 -4.65
N MET A 122 12.06 -11.23 -4.81
CA MET A 122 12.59 -9.92 -5.13
C MET A 122 13.22 -9.94 -6.52
N PHE A 123 12.92 -8.91 -7.31
CA PHE A 123 13.60 -8.69 -8.57
C PHE A 123 14.89 -7.89 -8.33
N ALA A 124 16.03 -8.48 -8.72
CA ALA A 124 17.33 -7.80 -8.65
C ALA A 124 18.23 -8.26 -9.79
N VAL A 125 18.80 -7.29 -10.52
CA VAL A 125 19.71 -7.54 -11.63
C VAL A 125 21.14 -7.30 -11.16
N ASN A 126 21.93 -8.35 -11.19
CA ASN A 126 23.37 -8.31 -10.96
C ASN A 126 23.73 -7.56 -9.65
N PRO A 127 23.27 -8.00 -8.46
CA PRO A 127 23.62 -7.34 -7.20
C PRO A 127 25.13 -7.44 -6.94
N PRO A 128 25.86 -6.30 -6.84
CA PRO A 128 27.32 -6.30 -6.83
C PRO A 128 27.97 -7.10 -5.69
N LYS A 129 27.45 -7.02 -4.46
CA LYS A 129 27.99 -7.80 -3.33
C LYS A 129 27.78 -9.29 -3.54
N PHE A 130 26.56 -9.68 -3.94
CA PHE A 130 26.22 -11.07 -4.20
C PHE A 130 27.04 -11.67 -5.37
N GLN A 131 27.26 -10.89 -6.43
CA GLN A 131 28.14 -11.27 -7.55
C GLN A 131 29.58 -11.52 -7.08
N GLN A 132 30.12 -10.62 -6.25
CA GLN A 132 31.48 -10.74 -5.73
C GLN A 132 31.65 -11.99 -4.88
N GLU A 133 30.67 -12.28 -4.03
CA GLU A 133 30.70 -13.42 -3.11
C GLU A 133 30.51 -14.76 -3.80
N HIS A 134 29.56 -14.83 -4.74
CA HIS A 134 29.08 -16.11 -5.30
C HIS A 134 29.45 -16.33 -6.77
N ASN A 135 29.87 -15.32 -7.52
CA ASN A 135 30.18 -15.43 -8.96
C ASN A 135 31.47 -14.71 -9.39
N LYS A 136 32.40 -14.48 -8.45
CA LYS A 136 33.70 -13.83 -8.75
C LYS A 136 33.55 -12.46 -9.44
N GLY A 137 32.48 -11.71 -9.10
CA GLY A 137 32.18 -10.40 -9.66
C GLY A 137 31.61 -10.39 -11.08
N LYS A 138 31.22 -11.56 -11.61
CA LYS A 138 30.64 -11.64 -12.96
C LYS A 138 29.13 -11.49 -12.92
N ASP A 139 28.58 -10.99 -14.00
CA ASP A 139 27.15 -10.90 -14.19
C ASP A 139 26.47 -12.27 -14.23
N TYR A 140 25.33 -12.40 -13.57
CA TYR A 140 24.42 -13.53 -13.66
C TYR A 140 23.45 -13.38 -14.84
N MET A 141 23.11 -12.14 -15.17
CA MET A 141 22.05 -11.83 -16.11
C MET A 141 22.59 -10.87 -17.20
N ASP A 142 22.25 -11.17 -18.43
CA ASP A 142 22.45 -10.25 -19.55
C ASP A 142 21.42 -9.13 -19.49
N LYS A 143 21.84 -7.99 -18.98
CA LYS A 143 21.00 -6.80 -18.82
C LYS A 143 20.47 -6.27 -20.16
N ALA A 144 21.29 -6.30 -21.22
CA ALA A 144 20.89 -5.83 -22.54
C ALA A 144 19.81 -6.75 -23.15
N GLY A 145 20.00 -8.07 -23.03
CA GLY A 145 19.02 -9.06 -23.45
C GLY A 145 17.70 -8.94 -22.67
N MET A 146 17.76 -8.72 -21.34
CA MET A 146 16.57 -8.48 -20.55
C MET A 146 15.80 -7.23 -20.98
N ARG A 147 16.51 -6.13 -21.26
CA ARG A 147 15.93 -4.91 -21.77
C ARG A 147 15.18 -5.14 -23.08
N GLN A 148 15.81 -5.86 -24.00
CA GLN A 148 15.22 -6.19 -25.30
C GLN A 148 13.99 -7.10 -25.14
N ALA A 149 14.10 -8.14 -24.32
CA ALA A 149 12.97 -9.03 -24.02
C ALA A 149 11.77 -8.29 -23.40
N TRP A 150 12.03 -7.31 -22.53
CA TRP A 150 11.00 -6.47 -21.96
C TRP A 150 10.26 -5.63 -22.99
N LEU A 151 11.01 -5.00 -23.89
CA LEU A 151 10.46 -4.22 -25.00
C LEU A 151 9.60 -5.09 -25.94
N GLU A 152 10.07 -6.28 -26.28
CA GLU A 152 9.36 -7.23 -27.12
C GLU A 152 8.10 -7.77 -26.44
N TYR A 153 8.19 -8.18 -25.19
CA TYR A 153 7.07 -8.71 -24.41
C TYR A 153 5.92 -7.72 -24.24
N THR A 154 6.25 -6.43 -24.09
CA THR A 154 5.27 -5.35 -23.96
C THR A 154 4.86 -4.73 -25.28
N GLU A 155 5.31 -5.28 -26.42
CA GLU A 155 5.03 -4.76 -27.76
C GLU A 155 5.35 -3.27 -27.93
N GLY A 156 6.35 -2.79 -27.17
CA GLY A 156 6.77 -1.39 -27.17
C GLY A 156 6.01 -0.46 -26.22
N ASP A 157 5.00 -0.93 -25.50
CA ASP A 157 4.19 -0.11 -24.58
C ASP A 157 4.89 0.21 -23.25
N ALA A 158 5.99 -0.48 -22.91
CA ALA A 158 6.73 -0.21 -21.70
C ALA A 158 7.41 1.17 -21.73
N LYS A 159 7.34 1.89 -20.61
CA LYS A 159 8.17 3.08 -20.38
C LYS A 159 9.61 2.66 -20.14
N MET A 160 10.42 2.68 -21.19
CA MET A 160 11.77 2.13 -21.17
C MET A 160 12.72 2.88 -20.25
N ASP A 161 12.49 4.14 -19.96
CA ASP A 161 13.20 4.92 -18.95
C ASP A 161 13.02 4.33 -17.53
N ILE A 162 11.81 3.86 -17.20
CA ILE A 162 11.52 3.17 -15.93
C ILE A 162 12.15 1.77 -15.93
N VAL A 163 12.09 1.05 -17.04
CA VAL A 163 12.73 -0.27 -17.18
C VAL A 163 14.25 -0.13 -16.98
N ASP A 164 14.87 0.83 -17.63
CA ASP A 164 16.31 1.10 -17.50
C ASP A 164 16.68 1.46 -16.05
N LEU A 165 15.87 2.31 -15.37
CA LEU A 165 16.07 2.64 -13.98
C LEU A 165 16.02 1.40 -13.08
N LEU A 166 15.07 0.48 -13.33
CA LEU A 166 14.92 -0.77 -12.58
C LEU A 166 16.11 -1.71 -12.83
N LEU A 167 16.50 -1.91 -14.07
CA LEU A 167 17.63 -2.76 -14.45
C LEU A 167 18.96 -2.23 -13.91
N ASP A 168 19.12 -0.92 -13.81
CA ASP A 168 20.33 -0.27 -13.32
C ASP A 168 20.48 -0.25 -11.80
N ASN A 169 19.37 -0.27 -11.07
CA ASN A 169 19.39 0.00 -9.64
C ASN A 169 18.92 -1.17 -8.77
N SER A 170 18.18 -2.13 -9.31
CA SER A 170 17.59 -3.22 -8.50
C SER A 170 18.64 -4.07 -7.79
N GLY A 171 19.77 -4.34 -8.41
CA GLY A 171 20.87 -5.08 -7.78
C GLY A 171 21.44 -4.35 -6.56
N ARG A 172 21.71 -3.04 -6.68
CA ARG A 172 22.18 -2.22 -5.55
C ARG A 172 21.13 -2.07 -4.46
N ALA A 173 19.85 -2.03 -4.83
CA ALA A 173 18.77 -1.99 -3.86
C ALA A 173 18.70 -3.27 -3.04
N LEU A 174 18.89 -4.44 -3.66
CA LEU A 174 18.98 -5.71 -2.94
C LEU A 174 20.19 -5.72 -2.01
N ASP A 175 21.37 -5.32 -2.48
CA ASP A 175 22.60 -5.26 -1.66
C ASP A 175 22.49 -4.30 -0.46
N TRP A 176 21.59 -3.32 -0.52
CA TRP A 176 21.30 -2.43 0.60
C TRP A 176 20.34 -3.06 1.61
N LEU A 177 19.44 -3.95 1.15
CA LEU A 177 18.45 -4.61 2.03
C LEU A 177 19.03 -5.79 2.83
N ILE A 178 20.12 -6.40 2.39
CA ILE A 178 20.81 -7.54 3.01
C ILE A 178 22.16 -7.13 3.61
#